data_7c9d2602c1b84f0e56161b9b89fec2eb
#
_entry.id   7c9d2602c1b84f0e56161b9b89fec2eb
#
_cell.length_a   1.000
_cell.length_b   1.000
_cell.length_c   1.000
_cell.angle_alpha   90.00
_cell.angle_beta   90.00
_cell.angle_gamma   90.00
#
_symmetry.space_group_name_H-M   'P 1'
#
loop_
_entity.id
_entity.type
_entity.pdbx_description
1 polymer ?
#
loop_
_entity_poly.entity_id
_entity_poly.type
_entity_poly.pdbx_seq_one_letter_code
_entity_poly.pdbx_strand_id
1 'polypeptide(L)'
;MITLRSFVSNSWVAGSQPMVPLFNPATLEQLAETSTDGVDFAAALSHARRVGLSALGRLSFAARGKMLAAASKALLQARDELIGLSIDNGGNTRQDAKFDVDGAIATLSAYGELGTKLGETTYLRDGQGDQPTRSAKLWAEHLWLPRQGVAVHINAFNFPAWGLCEKAAVAWLCGLPVLTKPATSSALLAHRIVEVLLKSESLPEGALGLICGSAGNLLELLGEQDVVAFTGSSDTARLLRRHPAVVERGVRLNVEADSLNVALLGPDGEAGSELYDLFLSDVVRDVTQKAGQKCTAIRRIFVPKSRLDDVTTDLCDRLSGVRVGNPRLEGVGMGPVATQAQFDAVCAGIERLAAATATRRVLGGEQPPTAGDKGYFVPPTLLKCVEPRSAELIHRYEVFGPVATIMPYPDGDTDELCALVRLGGGGLVASLYSDDRRMVPAVVAGIGPYHGRLFLGSARLSGQSPGPGTVLPQLNHGGPGHAGDGHELGGPRGMEFYMQRCAIAGYKPTVEGLLPKPAT
;
A
#
# COMPACT_ATOMS: atom_id res chain seq x y z
N MET A 1 -17.35 18.41 -18.95
CA MET A 1 -16.01 18.11 -18.41
C MET A 1 -16.04 18.41 -16.93
N ILE A 2 -15.51 17.52 -16.10
CA ILE A 2 -15.53 17.65 -14.62
C ILE A 2 -14.23 18.35 -14.21
N THR A 3 -14.34 19.47 -13.47
CA THR A 3 -13.17 20.11 -12.83
C THR A 3 -13.11 19.66 -11.39
N LEU A 4 -12.06 18.90 -11.02
CA LEU A 4 -11.85 18.46 -9.65
C LEU A 4 -11.34 19.63 -8.81
N ARG A 5 -11.94 19.78 -7.64
CA ARG A 5 -11.60 20.84 -6.67
C ARG A 5 -10.87 20.24 -5.48
N SER A 6 -9.94 20.98 -4.89
CA SER A 6 -9.39 20.66 -3.59
C SER A 6 -10.40 21.00 -2.48
N PHE A 7 -10.44 20.19 -1.42
CA PHE A 7 -11.22 20.50 -0.22
C PHE A 7 -10.28 20.92 0.89
N VAL A 8 -10.22 22.21 1.13
CA VAL A 8 -9.30 22.84 2.09
C VAL A 8 -10.04 23.89 2.90
N SER A 9 -9.68 24.03 4.18
CA SER A 9 -10.32 25.00 5.09
C SER A 9 -11.86 24.92 5.07
N ASN A 10 -12.37 23.69 5.07
CA ASN A 10 -13.81 23.36 5.01
C ASN A 10 -14.56 23.91 3.76
N SER A 11 -13.84 24.07 2.67
CA SER A 11 -14.42 24.62 1.42
C SER A 11 -13.83 23.95 0.17
N TRP A 12 -14.66 23.81 -0.86
CA TRP A 12 -14.23 23.33 -2.16
C TRP A 12 -13.61 24.49 -2.98
N VAL A 13 -12.32 24.37 -3.31
CA VAL A 13 -11.54 25.38 -4.03
C VAL A 13 -11.07 24.79 -5.36
N ALA A 14 -11.41 25.46 -6.46
CA ALA A 14 -10.86 25.14 -7.78
C ALA A 14 -9.51 25.86 -7.94
N GLY A 15 -8.51 25.14 -8.45
CA GLY A 15 -7.27 25.80 -8.89
C GLY A 15 -7.46 26.53 -10.20
N SER A 16 -6.54 27.47 -10.50
CA SER A 16 -6.48 28.20 -11.76
C SER A 16 -5.64 27.44 -12.82
N GLN A 17 -5.44 28.07 -13.98
CA GLN A 17 -4.62 27.48 -15.06
C GLN A 17 -3.13 27.43 -14.68
N PRO A 18 -2.34 26.43 -15.15
CA PRO A 18 -2.75 25.40 -16.12
C PRO A 18 -3.49 24.22 -15.49
N MET A 19 -4.48 23.68 -16.22
CA MET A 19 -5.20 22.46 -15.83
C MET A 19 -4.45 21.22 -16.30
N VAL A 20 -4.50 20.16 -15.49
CA VAL A 20 -3.94 18.82 -15.79
C VAL A 20 -5.10 17.88 -16.08
N PRO A 21 -5.18 17.29 -17.29
CA PRO A 21 -6.25 16.38 -17.65
C PRO A 21 -6.05 14.99 -17.03
N LEU A 22 -7.18 14.33 -16.71
CA LEU A 22 -7.28 12.95 -16.29
C LEU A 22 -8.00 12.15 -17.38
N PHE A 23 -7.45 10.99 -17.74
CA PHE A 23 -7.95 10.16 -18.83
C PHE A 23 -8.43 8.80 -18.34
N ASN A 24 -9.38 8.23 -19.09
CA ASN A 24 -9.67 6.80 -19.02
C ASN A 24 -8.53 6.04 -19.74
N PRO A 25 -7.78 5.18 -19.04
CA PRO A 25 -6.62 4.53 -19.64
C PRO A 25 -6.97 3.45 -20.69
N ALA A 26 -8.24 3.02 -20.74
CA ALA A 26 -8.71 2.05 -21.73
C ALA A 26 -9.21 2.69 -23.04
N THR A 27 -9.77 3.91 -22.96
CA THR A 27 -10.40 4.60 -24.11
C THR A 27 -9.68 5.86 -24.53
N LEU A 28 -8.81 6.40 -23.67
CA LEU A 28 -8.11 7.70 -23.79
C LEU A 28 -9.07 8.90 -23.78
N GLU A 29 -10.31 8.70 -23.37
CA GLU A 29 -11.26 9.77 -23.16
C GLU A 29 -10.90 10.60 -21.94
N GLN A 30 -10.95 11.93 -22.05
CA GLN A 30 -10.74 12.81 -20.91
C GLN A 30 -11.96 12.77 -19.98
N LEU A 31 -11.74 12.36 -18.73
CA LEU A 31 -12.78 12.24 -17.70
C LEU A 31 -12.93 13.52 -16.89
N ALA A 32 -11.82 14.13 -16.53
CA ALA A 32 -11.76 15.29 -15.67
C ALA A 32 -10.49 16.09 -15.91
N GLU A 33 -10.38 17.22 -15.22
CA GLU A 33 -9.17 18.03 -15.13
C GLU A 33 -9.02 18.61 -13.72
N THR A 34 -7.81 18.97 -13.33
CA THR A 34 -7.53 19.56 -12.01
C THR A 34 -6.34 20.52 -12.03
N SER A 35 -6.30 21.40 -11.03
CA SER A 35 -5.15 22.27 -10.72
C SER A 35 -5.13 22.58 -9.23
N THR A 36 -3.95 22.85 -8.69
CA THR A 36 -3.75 23.38 -7.33
C THR A 36 -3.18 24.80 -7.34
N ASP A 37 -3.06 25.42 -8.51
CA ASP A 37 -2.59 26.79 -8.60
C ASP A 37 -3.58 27.73 -7.89
N GLY A 38 -3.07 28.58 -6.98
CA GLY A 38 -3.89 29.45 -6.14
C GLY A 38 -4.52 28.80 -4.91
N VAL A 39 -4.33 27.50 -4.66
CA VAL A 39 -4.77 26.84 -3.42
C VAL A 39 -3.85 27.22 -2.26
N ASP A 40 -4.42 27.79 -1.20
CA ASP A 40 -3.67 28.21 0.00
C ASP A 40 -3.43 27.01 0.94
N PHE A 41 -2.27 26.36 0.79
CA PHE A 41 -1.86 25.23 1.65
C PHE A 41 -1.55 25.66 3.09
N ALA A 42 -1.11 26.91 3.32
CA ALA A 42 -0.86 27.40 4.67
C ALA A 42 -2.16 27.56 5.46
N ALA A 43 -3.20 28.11 4.84
CA ALA A 43 -4.53 28.18 5.41
C ALA A 43 -5.11 26.77 5.65
N ALA A 44 -4.93 25.83 4.72
CA ALA A 44 -5.38 24.45 4.85
C ALA A 44 -4.76 23.75 6.07
N LEU A 45 -3.44 23.83 6.24
CA LEU A 45 -2.73 23.28 7.39
C LEU A 45 -3.12 23.98 8.70
N SER A 46 -3.24 25.31 8.68
CA SER A 46 -3.67 26.09 9.84
C SER A 46 -5.08 25.69 10.30
N HIS A 47 -6.01 25.49 9.36
CA HIS A 47 -7.37 25.03 9.67
C HIS A 47 -7.35 23.61 10.25
N ALA A 48 -6.64 22.67 9.64
CA ALA A 48 -6.51 21.31 10.15
C ALA A 48 -5.94 21.29 11.58
N ARG A 49 -4.88 22.07 11.87
CA ARG A 49 -4.28 22.16 13.21
C ARG A 49 -5.21 22.79 14.25
N ARG A 50 -5.92 23.88 13.91
CA ARG A 50 -6.75 24.59 14.88
C ARG A 50 -8.13 23.96 15.10
N VAL A 51 -8.78 23.51 14.03
CA VAL A 51 -10.14 22.98 14.07
C VAL A 51 -10.12 21.45 14.16
N GLY A 52 -9.50 20.78 13.17
CA GLY A 52 -9.51 19.32 13.07
C GLY A 52 -8.83 18.62 14.25
N LEU A 53 -7.62 19.07 14.62
CA LEU A 53 -6.89 18.51 15.75
C LEU A 53 -7.66 18.69 17.08
N SER A 54 -8.25 19.89 17.30
CA SER A 54 -9.07 20.14 18.49
C SER A 54 -10.33 19.27 18.53
N ALA A 55 -10.99 19.08 17.39
CA ALA A 55 -12.21 18.28 17.31
C ALA A 55 -11.92 16.78 17.54
N LEU A 56 -10.90 16.23 16.88
CA LEU A 56 -10.49 14.83 17.04
C LEU A 56 -9.87 14.57 18.41
N GLY A 57 -9.06 15.50 18.95
CA GLY A 57 -8.37 15.34 20.22
C GLY A 57 -9.30 15.20 21.44
N ARG A 58 -10.53 15.70 21.35
CA ARG A 58 -11.56 15.56 22.40
C ARG A 58 -12.24 14.19 22.41
N LEU A 59 -12.11 13.43 21.34
CA LEU A 59 -12.75 12.12 21.20
C LEU A 59 -11.86 11.03 21.81
N SER A 60 -12.47 10.08 22.51
CA SER A 60 -11.82 8.84 22.93
C SER A 60 -11.55 7.92 21.72
N PHE A 61 -10.75 6.89 21.90
CA PHE A 61 -10.58 5.86 20.86
C PHE A 61 -11.91 5.22 20.48
N ALA A 62 -12.78 4.93 21.46
CA ALA A 62 -14.10 4.38 21.18
C ALA A 62 -14.97 5.33 20.35
N ALA A 63 -14.94 6.63 20.63
CA ALA A 63 -15.67 7.63 19.86
C ALA A 63 -15.13 7.76 18.43
N ARG A 64 -13.79 7.79 18.26
CA ARG A 64 -13.14 7.77 16.94
C ARG A 64 -13.42 6.46 16.19
N GLY A 65 -13.50 5.33 16.93
CA GLY A 65 -13.90 4.04 16.36
C GLY A 65 -15.31 4.07 15.77
N LYS A 66 -16.27 4.67 16.49
CA LYS A 66 -17.64 4.88 15.97
C LYS A 66 -17.66 5.77 14.73
N MET A 67 -16.85 6.82 14.71
CA MET A 67 -16.66 7.70 13.56
C MET A 67 -16.17 6.93 12.33
N LEU A 68 -15.13 6.08 12.50
CA LEU A 68 -14.58 5.23 11.43
C LEU A 68 -15.60 4.21 10.91
N ALA A 69 -16.37 3.59 11.78
CA ALA A 69 -17.46 2.68 11.40
C ALA A 69 -18.55 3.40 10.60
N ALA A 70 -18.89 4.64 10.95
CA ALA A 70 -19.83 5.46 10.19
C ALA A 70 -19.27 5.82 8.80
N ALA A 71 -17.99 6.20 8.72
CA ALA A 71 -17.28 6.46 7.46
C ALA A 71 -17.26 5.21 6.55
N SER A 72 -16.95 4.04 7.11
CA SER A 72 -17.02 2.75 6.40
C SER A 72 -18.41 2.48 5.82
N LYS A 73 -19.46 2.70 6.63
CA LYS A 73 -20.86 2.51 6.19
C LYS A 73 -21.24 3.48 5.07
N ALA A 74 -20.77 4.73 5.13
CA ALA A 74 -21.02 5.71 4.07
C ALA A 74 -20.41 5.28 2.73
N LEU A 75 -19.15 4.81 2.74
CA LEU A 75 -18.50 4.30 1.54
C LEU A 75 -19.17 3.02 1.01
N LEU A 76 -19.65 2.15 1.91
CA LEU A 76 -20.40 0.95 1.52
C LEU A 76 -21.69 1.29 0.77
N GLN A 77 -22.38 2.36 1.16
CA GLN A 77 -23.58 2.84 0.46
C GLN A 77 -23.29 3.37 -0.96
N ALA A 78 -22.10 3.95 -1.16
CA ALA A 78 -21.66 4.46 -2.46
C ALA A 78 -20.84 3.43 -3.27
N ARG A 79 -20.69 2.20 -2.76
CA ARG A 79 -19.76 1.19 -3.25
C ARG A 79 -19.78 0.95 -4.76
N ASP A 80 -20.97 0.74 -5.35
CA ASP A 80 -21.09 0.40 -6.77
C ASP A 80 -20.73 1.59 -7.67
N GLU A 81 -21.03 2.81 -7.25
CA GLU A 81 -20.60 4.03 -7.92
C GLU A 81 -19.07 4.17 -7.89
N LEU A 82 -18.44 3.97 -6.70
CA LEU A 82 -17.00 4.03 -6.54
C LEU A 82 -16.28 2.96 -7.37
N ILE A 83 -16.84 1.74 -7.45
CA ILE A 83 -16.33 0.68 -8.34
C ILE A 83 -16.42 1.13 -9.80
N GLY A 84 -17.52 1.74 -10.23
CA GLY A 84 -17.67 2.28 -11.57
C GLY A 84 -16.61 3.32 -11.93
N LEU A 85 -16.33 4.25 -11.02
CA LEU A 85 -15.27 5.26 -11.18
C LEU A 85 -13.86 4.63 -11.17
N SER A 86 -13.63 3.61 -10.36
CA SER A 86 -12.36 2.88 -10.34
C SER A 86 -12.07 2.17 -11.67
N ILE A 87 -13.11 1.65 -12.33
CA ILE A 87 -12.99 1.05 -13.67
C ILE A 87 -12.58 2.12 -14.69
N ASP A 88 -13.28 3.26 -14.71
CA ASP A 88 -13.07 4.29 -15.72
C ASP A 88 -11.77 5.08 -15.51
N ASN A 89 -11.47 5.49 -14.27
CA ASN A 89 -10.31 6.33 -13.97
C ASN A 89 -9.01 5.51 -13.79
N GLY A 90 -9.11 4.24 -13.33
CA GLY A 90 -7.95 3.40 -13.07
C GLY A 90 -7.70 2.30 -14.11
N GLY A 91 -8.61 2.09 -15.08
CA GLY A 91 -8.51 0.97 -16.02
C GLY A 91 -8.67 -0.40 -15.35
N ASN A 92 -9.23 -0.44 -14.16
CA ASN A 92 -9.36 -1.66 -13.37
C ASN A 92 -10.47 -2.57 -13.91
N THR A 93 -10.26 -3.89 -13.89
CA THR A 93 -11.38 -4.81 -14.02
C THR A 93 -12.38 -4.60 -12.89
N ARG A 94 -13.62 -5.06 -13.03
CA ARG A 94 -14.60 -4.98 -11.93
C ARG A 94 -14.09 -5.67 -10.67
N GLN A 95 -13.34 -6.77 -10.80
CA GLN A 95 -12.76 -7.48 -9.67
C GLN A 95 -11.66 -6.67 -8.98
N ASP A 96 -10.78 -6.02 -9.75
CA ASP A 96 -9.72 -5.16 -9.23
C ASP A 96 -10.26 -3.89 -8.57
N ALA A 97 -11.31 -3.29 -9.17
CA ALA A 97 -12.01 -2.15 -8.61
C ALA A 97 -12.69 -2.50 -7.27
N LYS A 98 -13.32 -3.68 -7.19
CA LYS A 98 -13.86 -4.21 -5.93
C LYS A 98 -12.76 -4.42 -4.89
N PHE A 99 -11.63 -4.97 -5.28
CA PHE A 99 -10.51 -5.21 -4.38
C PHE A 99 -10.00 -3.90 -3.72
N ASP A 100 -9.90 -2.81 -4.48
CA ASP A 100 -9.53 -1.50 -3.97
C ASP A 100 -10.62 -0.88 -3.06
N VAL A 101 -11.86 -0.83 -3.53
CA VAL A 101 -12.97 -0.18 -2.80
C VAL A 101 -13.37 -0.98 -1.56
N ASP A 102 -13.49 -2.31 -1.67
CA ASP A 102 -13.85 -3.17 -0.53
C ASP A 102 -12.73 -3.19 0.53
N GLY A 103 -11.46 -3.15 0.09
CA GLY A 103 -10.30 -3.03 0.97
C GLY A 103 -10.33 -1.73 1.79
N ALA A 104 -10.67 -0.61 1.15
CA ALA A 104 -10.86 0.68 1.83
C ALA A 104 -11.95 0.62 2.90
N ILE A 105 -13.13 0.09 2.55
CA ILE A 105 -14.28 -0.06 3.43
C ILE A 105 -13.94 -0.97 4.62
N ALA A 106 -13.33 -2.14 4.36
CA ALA A 106 -12.96 -3.11 5.37
C ALA A 106 -11.89 -2.56 6.34
N THR A 107 -10.95 -1.77 5.84
CA THR A 107 -9.90 -1.17 6.68
C THR A 107 -10.49 -0.13 7.63
N LEU A 108 -11.38 0.75 7.18
CA LEU A 108 -12.10 1.69 8.06
C LEU A 108 -12.90 0.95 9.13
N SER A 109 -13.59 -0.13 8.77
CA SER A 109 -14.34 -0.97 9.72
C SER A 109 -13.43 -1.60 10.77
N ALA A 110 -12.31 -2.20 10.35
CA ALA A 110 -11.38 -2.87 11.24
C ALA A 110 -10.74 -1.91 12.26
N TYR A 111 -10.37 -0.70 11.83
CA TYR A 111 -9.88 0.33 12.76
C TYR A 111 -11.01 0.94 13.61
N GLY A 112 -12.25 0.94 13.12
CA GLY A 112 -13.43 1.24 13.92
C GLY A 112 -13.62 0.27 15.09
N GLU A 113 -13.50 -1.03 14.81
CA GLU A 113 -13.55 -2.07 15.86
C GLU A 113 -12.36 -1.97 16.82
N LEU A 114 -11.15 -1.68 16.31
CA LEU A 114 -9.97 -1.46 17.14
C LEU A 114 -10.21 -0.29 18.10
N GLY A 115 -10.74 0.84 17.63
CA GLY A 115 -11.08 1.98 18.48
C GLY A 115 -12.04 1.62 19.59
N THR A 116 -13.06 0.83 19.30
CA THR A 116 -14.01 0.32 20.30
C THR A 116 -13.30 -0.54 21.36
N LYS A 117 -12.37 -1.41 20.95
CA LYS A 117 -11.58 -2.24 21.87
C LYS A 117 -10.60 -1.44 22.73
N LEU A 118 -10.06 -0.33 22.22
CA LEU A 118 -9.16 0.56 22.96
C LEU A 118 -9.89 1.41 24.01
N GLY A 119 -11.21 1.57 23.89
CA GLY A 119 -12.07 2.14 24.92
C GLY A 119 -12.06 3.66 25.00
N GLU A 120 -12.38 4.19 26.19
CA GLU A 120 -12.66 5.63 26.42
C GLU A 120 -11.41 6.46 26.73
N THR A 121 -10.22 5.98 26.39
CA THR A 121 -8.97 6.71 26.54
C THR A 121 -8.58 7.43 25.25
N THR A 122 -7.65 8.38 25.35
CA THR A 122 -7.11 9.15 24.23
C THR A 122 -5.62 8.86 23.97
N TYR A 123 -5.00 8.03 24.80
CA TYR A 123 -3.61 7.60 24.72
C TYR A 123 -3.47 6.12 25.10
N LEU A 124 -2.36 5.49 24.71
CA LEU A 124 -2.10 4.08 24.98
C LEU A 124 -0.99 3.92 26.00
N ARG A 125 -1.11 2.92 26.85
CA ARG A 125 -0.01 2.45 27.69
C ARG A 125 0.91 1.56 26.85
N ASP A 126 2.22 1.76 26.97
CA ASP A 126 3.24 0.98 26.27
C ASP A 126 3.92 0.01 27.25
N GLY A 127 3.44 -1.21 27.28
CA GLY A 127 3.95 -2.23 28.20
C GLY A 127 3.46 -2.09 29.64
N GLN A 128 4.29 -2.53 30.56
CA GLN A 128 4.05 -2.43 32.00
C GLN A 128 4.99 -1.40 32.62
N GLY A 129 4.51 -0.70 33.66
CA GLY A 129 5.35 0.21 34.42
C GLY A 129 6.44 -0.52 35.21
N ASP A 130 7.47 0.23 35.58
CA ASP A 130 8.63 -0.29 36.27
C ASP A 130 9.04 0.60 37.46
N GLN A 131 9.73 0.00 38.41
CA GLN A 131 10.40 0.70 39.51
C GLN A 131 11.89 0.93 39.15
N PRO A 132 12.26 2.10 38.59
CA PRO A 132 13.60 2.32 38.03
C PRO A 132 14.70 2.48 39.10
N THR A 133 14.33 2.61 40.37
CA THR A 133 15.27 2.79 41.48
C THR A 133 14.90 1.89 42.67
N ARG A 134 15.76 1.91 43.72
CA ARG A 134 15.46 1.19 44.98
C ARG A 134 14.24 1.76 45.72
N SER A 135 13.80 2.96 45.41
CA SER A 135 12.66 3.59 46.07
C SER A 135 11.35 3.10 45.44
N ALA A 136 10.53 2.40 46.23
CA ALA A 136 9.19 2.00 45.81
C ALA A 136 8.22 3.18 45.56
N LYS A 137 8.60 4.38 45.94
CA LYS A 137 7.81 5.60 45.73
C LYS A 137 7.98 6.17 44.31
N LEU A 138 9.11 5.86 43.64
CA LEU A 138 9.36 6.28 42.27
C LEU A 138 8.89 5.18 41.33
N TRP A 139 8.03 5.55 40.39
CA TRP A 139 7.44 4.68 39.36
C TRP A 139 7.58 5.32 38.00
N ALA A 140 7.77 4.51 36.96
CA ALA A 140 7.85 4.94 35.58
C ALA A 140 6.89 4.18 34.70
N GLU A 141 6.32 4.86 33.72
CA GLU A 141 5.44 4.33 32.68
C GLU A 141 5.85 4.89 31.32
N HIS A 142 5.57 4.14 30.25
CA HIS A 142 5.65 4.65 28.88
C HIS A 142 4.25 4.78 28.33
N LEU A 143 3.97 5.95 27.75
CA LEU A 143 2.70 6.24 27.12
C LEU A 143 2.91 6.61 25.66
N TRP A 144 2.02 6.16 24.79
CA TRP A 144 1.85 6.67 23.44
C TRP A 144 0.81 7.77 23.45
N LEU A 145 1.22 8.98 23.13
CA LEU A 145 0.39 10.19 23.11
C LEU A 145 0.17 10.62 21.64
N PRO A 146 -1.04 11.06 21.24
CA PRO A 146 -1.27 11.62 19.92
C PRO A 146 -0.32 12.78 19.61
N ARG A 147 0.25 12.82 18.41
CA ARG A 147 1.02 13.99 17.94
C ARG A 147 0.07 15.19 17.79
N GLN A 148 0.64 16.39 17.86
CA GLN A 148 -0.12 17.66 17.83
C GLN A 148 0.00 18.37 16.47
N GLY A 149 -0.06 17.59 15.38
CA GLY A 149 0.13 18.05 14.01
C GLY A 149 -0.93 17.55 13.04
N VAL A 150 -0.60 17.63 11.75
CA VAL A 150 -1.43 17.15 10.64
C VAL A 150 -0.76 15.94 10.00
N ALA A 151 -1.55 14.94 9.65
CA ALA A 151 -1.11 13.81 8.85
C ALA A 151 -1.27 14.15 7.35
N VAL A 152 -0.17 14.41 6.67
CA VAL A 152 -0.13 14.62 5.22
C VAL A 152 0.09 13.29 4.53
N HIS A 153 -0.87 12.85 3.73
CA HIS A 153 -0.80 11.59 3.00
C HIS A 153 -0.60 11.84 1.51
N ILE A 154 0.52 11.38 0.97
CA ILE A 154 0.83 11.43 -0.47
C ILE A 154 0.67 10.01 -1.02
N ASN A 155 -0.43 9.78 -1.73
CA ASN A 155 -0.85 8.45 -2.15
C ASN A 155 -0.47 8.17 -3.60
N ALA A 156 -0.18 6.89 -3.90
CA ALA A 156 0.06 6.41 -5.25
C ALA A 156 -1.24 6.27 -6.06
N PHE A 157 -1.09 6.09 -7.37
CA PHE A 157 -2.22 6.02 -8.31
C PHE A 157 -2.93 4.67 -8.31
N ASN A 158 -2.28 3.62 -7.89
CA ASN A 158 -2.73 2.24 -8.09
C ASN A 158 -3.85 1.78 -7.14
N PHE A 159 -3.92 2.33 -5.92
CA PHE A 159 -4.97 2.07 -4.94
C PHE A 159 -5.56 3.38 -4.38
N PRO A 160 -6.28 4.16 -5.22
CA PRO A 160 -6.77 5.47 -4.81
C PRO A 160 -7.82 5.45 -3.69
N ALA A 161 -8.61 4.36 -3.58
CA ALA A 161 -9.56 4.19 -2.49
C ALA A 161 -8.88 3.62 -1.24
N TRP A 162 -8.20 2.49 -1.38
CA TRP A 162 -7.57 1.81 -0.25
C TRP A 162 -6.43 2.63 0.34
N GLY A 163 -5.51 3.14 -0.48
CA GLY A 163 -4.38 3.95 -0.03
C GLY A 163 -4.78 5.24 0.71
N LEU A 164 -5.91 5.86 0.33
CA LEU A 164 -6.48 6.96 1.10
C LEU A 164 -6.98 6.47 2.46
N CYS A 165 -7.80 5.41 2.48
CA CYS A 165 -8.49 4.98 3.68
C CYS A 165 -7.59 4.26 4.69
N GLU A 166 -6.58 3.49 4.24
CA GLU A 166 -5.67 2.79 5.15
C GLU A 166 -4.84 3.75 6.01
N LYS A 167 -4.30 4.80 5.39
CA LYS A 167 -3.55 5.82 6.10
C LYS A 167 -4.45 6.69 6.97
N ALA A 168 -5.59 7.11 6.42
CA ALA A 168 -6.54 7.97 7.12
C ALA A 168 -7.19 7.27 8.33
N ALA A 169 -7.53 5.99 8.24
CA ALA A 169 -8.11 5.23 9.35
C ALA A 169 -7.22 5.25 10.59
N VAL A 170 -5.92 5.01 10.40
CA VAL A 170 -4.95 4.99 11.50
C VAL A 170 -4.74 6.41 12.07
N ALA A 171 -4.55 7.42 11.19
CA ALA A 171 -4.35 8.80 11.61
C ALA A 171 -5.57 9.34 12.40
N TRP A 172 -6.78 9.12 11.90
CA TRP A 172 -8.00 9.54 12.60
C TRP A 172 -8.19 8.80 13.92
N LEU A 173 -7.90 7.50 13.97
CA LEU A 173 -7.95 6.76 15.24
C LEU A 173 -6.97 7.32 16.27
N CYS A 174 -5.78 7.77 15.83
CA CYS A 174 -4.80 8.46 16.66
C CYS A 174 -5.20 9.90 17.01
N GLY A 175 -6.24 10.45 16.36
CA GLY A 175 -6.72 11.81 16.64
C GLY A 175 -6.04 12.91 15.82
N LEU A 176 -5.36 12.56 14.71
CA LEU A 176 -4.76 13.53 13.81
C LEU A 176 -5.70 13.83 12.63
N PRO A 177 -5.85 15.11 12.26
CA PRO A 177 -6.49 15.49 11.03
C PRO A 177 -5.63 15.08 9.82
N VAL A 178 -6.29 14.73 8.73
CA VAL A 178 -5.67 14.23 7.51
C VAL A 178 -5.78 15.26 6.39
N LEU A 179 -4.67 15.57 5.73
CA LEU A 179 -4.62 16.25 4.46
C LEU A 179 -4.12 15.27 3.41
N THR A 180 -5.03 14.71 2.61
CA THR A 180 -4.71 13.68 1.63
C THR A 180 -4.49 14.27 0.25
N LYS A 181 -3.42 13.81 -0.41
CA LYS A 181 -3.07 14.15 -1.79
C LYS A 181 -2.96 12.86 -2.61
N PRO A 182 -4.00 12.48 -3.35
CA PRO A 182 -3.92 11.36 -4.30
C PRO A 182 -2.96 11.69 -5.45
N ALA A 183 -2.49 10.65 -6.15
CA ALA A 183 -1.86 10.86 -7.44
C ALA A 183 -2.85 11.56 -8.39
N THR A 184 -2.37 12.51 -9.18
CA THR A 184 -3.25 13.34 -10.04
C THR A 184 -4.06 12.49 -11.01
N SER A 185 -3.45 11.47 -11.61
CA SER A 185 -4.11 10.56 -12.56
C SER A 185 -5.30 9.77 -12.00
N SER A 186 -5.33 9.52 -10.69
CA SER A 186 -6.41 8.77 -10.00
C SER A 186 -7.22 9.64 -9.03
N ALA A 187 -7.09 10.96 -9.14
CA ALA A 187 -7.72 11.90 -8.21
C ALA A 187 -9.26 11.91 -8.31
N LEU A 188 -9.85 11.49 -9.42
CA LEU A 188 -11.31 11.47 -9.59
C LEU A 188 -12.00 10.55 -8.59
N LEU A 189 -11.49 9.33 -8.39
CA LEU A 189 -12.04 8.40 -7.40
C LEU A 189 -11.83 8.92 -5.98
N ALA A 190 -10.63 9.43 -5.66
CA ALA A 190 -10.34 9.98 -4.34
C ALA A 190 -11.21 11.21 -4.02
N HIS A 191 -11.44 12.10 -4.99
CA HIS A 191 -12.36 13.23 -4.88
C HIS A 191 -13.77 12.75 -4.51
N ARG A 192 -14.27 11.74 -5.22
CA ARG A 192 -15.62 11.22 -4.95
C ARG A 192 -15.72 10.56 -3.56
N ILE A 193 -14.69 9.86 -3.11
CA ILE A 193 -14.63 9.32 -1.74
C ILE A 193 -14.75 10.43 -0.71
N VAL A 194 -14.00 11.52 -0.89
CA VAL A 194 -14.04 12.67 0.02
C VAL A 194 -15.44 13.33 0.01
N GLU A 195 -16.08 13.49 -1.16
CA GLU A 195 -17.47 14.00 -1.22
C GLU A 195 -18.44 13.11 -0.43
N VAL A 196 -18.33 11.78 -0.55
CA VAL A 196 -19.17 10.83 0.20
C VAL A 196 -18.94 10.95 1.69
N LEU A 197 -17.68 11.01 2.14
CA LEU A 197 -17.34 11.14 3.56
C LEU A 197 -17.84 12.45 4.15
N LEU A 198 -17.68 13.58 3.44
CA LEU A 198 -18.17 14.87 3.90
C LEU A 198 -19.70 14.93 3.97
N LYS A 199 -20.39 14.39 2.95
CA LYS A 199 -21.85 14.34 2.92
C LYS A 199 -22.44 13.45 4.01
N SER A 200 -21.70 12.46 4.48
CA SER A 200 -22.16 11.54 5.53
C SER A 200 -22.09 12.15 6.94
N GLU A 201 -21.43 13.30 7.10
CA GLU A 201 -21.17 13.94 8.39
C GLU A 201 -20.51 13.01 9.42
N SER A 202 -19.85 11.94 8.93
CA SER A 202 -19.17 10.97 9.79
C SER A 202 -17.90 11.53 10.44
N LEU A 203 -17.29 12.55 9.83
CA LEU A 203 -16.05 13.17 10.29
C LEU A 203 -16.32 14.57 10.82
N PRO A 204 -15.69 14.99 11.94
CA PRO A 204 -15.80 16.36 12.41
C PRO A 204 -15.11 17.35 11.48
N GLU A 205 -15.52 18.61 11.53
CA GLU A 205 -14.91 19.69 10.76
C GLU A 205 -13.38 19.73 10.95
N GLY A 206 -12.66 19.95 9.85
CA GLY A 206 -11.20 20.01 9.81
C GLY A 206 -10.48 18.66 9.92
N ALA A 207 -11.20 17.54 10.13
CA ALA A 207 -10.59 16.21 10.20
C ALA A 207 -10.06 15.69 8.85
N LEU A 208 -10.61 16.18 7.74
CA LEU A 208 -10.25 15.77 6.39
C LEU A 208 -10.05 16.98 5.47
N GLY A 209 -8.94 16.99 4.76
CA GLY A 209 -8.68 17.86 3.63
C GLY A 209 -8.22 17.05 2.42
N LEU A 210 -8.45 17.56 1.21
CA LEU A 210 -8.09 16.95 -0.06
C LEU A 210 -7.33 17.94 -0.95
N ILE A 211 -6.22 17.50 -1.51
CA ILE A 211 -5.46 18.25 -2.53
C ILE A 211 -5.55 17.51 -3.86
N CYS A 212 -6.26 18.07 -4.84
CA CYS A 212 -6.36 17.50 -6.18
C CYS A 212 -5.34 18.18 -7.12
N GLY A 213 -4.17 17.57 -7.30
CA GLY A 213 -3.12 18.07 -8.19
C GLY A 213 -1.72 18.04 -7.56
N SER A 214 -0.89 19.02 -7.85
CA SER A 214 0.49 19.13 -7.32
C SER A 214 0.51 19.42 -5.82
N ALA A 215 1.53 18.93 -5.12
CA ALA A 215 1.78 19.28 -3.73
C ALA A 215 2.36 20.72 -3.55
N GLY A 216 2.80 21.36 -4.62
CA GLY A 216 3.39 22.71 -4.57
C GLY A 216 4.43 22.82 -3.45
N ASN A 217 4.29 23.86 -2.62
CA ASN A 217 5.15 24.13 -1.47
C ASN A 217 4.66 23.52 -0.15
N LEU A 218 3.72 22.57 -0.18
CA LEU A 218 3.09 22.00 1.01
C LEU A 218 4.12 21.52 2.05
N LEU A 219 5.19 20.84 1.62
CA LEU A 219 6.22 20.30 2.50
C LEU A 219 7.03 21.39 3.22
N GLU A 220 7.17 22.55 2.61
CA GLU A 220 7.88 23.69 3.21
C GLU A 220 7.14 24.26 4.43
N LEU A 221 5.84 24.00 4.53
CA LEU A 221 4.94 24.52 5.58
C LEU A 221 4.79 23.56 6.78
N LEU A 222 5.41 22.37 6.72
CA LEU A 222 5.30 21.36 7.77
C LEU A 222 6.26 21.63 8.92
N GLY A 223 5.80 21.32 10.14
CA GLY A 223 6.56 21.44 11.38
C GLY A 223 6.80 20.08 12.06
N GLU A 224 7.52 20.10 13.18
CA GLU A 224 8.01 18.92 13.91
C GLU A 224 6.93 17.97 14.41
N GLN A 225 5.69 18.46 14.59
CA GLN A 225 4.57 17.62 15.03
C GLN A 225 3.80 16.99 13.87
N ASP A 226 3.99 17.50 12.64
CA ASP A 226 3.35 16.94 11.45
C ASP A 226 4.00 15.62 11.04
N VAL A 227 3.27 14.83 10.28
CA VAL A 227 3.78 13.58 9.71
C VAL A 227 3.47 13.51 8.23
N VAL A 228 4.34 12.87 7.47
CA VAL A 228 4.15 12.57 6.04
C VAL A 228 4.16 11.07 5.84
N ALA A 229 3.07 10.50 5.35
CA ALA A 229 3.01 9.11 4.87
C ALA A 229 2.97 9.13 3.34
N PHE A 230 3.99 8.56 2.74
CA PHE A 230 4.21 8.55 1.30
C PHE A 230 4.17 7.13 0.75
N THR A 231 3.42 6.93 -0.32
CA THR A 231 3.49 5.73 -1.17
C THR A 231 3.76 6.17 -2.61
N GLY A 232 4.83 5.64 -3.21
CA GLY A 232 5.22 5.98 -4.58
C GLY A 232 6.60 5.44 -4.96
N SER A 233 7.28 6.09 -5.92
CA SER A 233 8.58 5.64 -6.40
C SER A 233 9.71 5.92 -5.41
N SER A 234 10.75 5.07 -5.43
CA SER A 234 11.98 5.27 -4.65
C SER A 234 12.68 6.59 -4.97
N ASP A 235 12.58 7.09 -6.19
CA ASP A 235 13.15 8.39 -6.56
C ASP A 235 12.47 9.54 -5.82
N THR A 236 11.14 9.54 -5.77
CA THR A 236 10.40 10.53 -4.99
C THR A 236 10.65 10.36 -3.50
N ALA A 237 10.70 9.13 -2.99
CA ALA A 237 11.04 8.86 -1.59
C ALA A 237 12.41 9.44 -1.22
N ARG A 238 13.40 9.33 -2.11
CA ARG A 238 14.75 9.90 -1.91
C ARG A 238 14.73 11.42 -1.83
N LEU A 239 13.90 12.09 -2.65
CA LEU A 239 13.72 13.54 -2.56
C LEU A 239 13.06 13.95 -1.25
N LEU A 240 12.00 13.24 -0.83
CA LEU A 240 11.31 13.50 0.45
C LEU A 240 12.26 13.33 1.65
N ARG A 241 13.07 12.27 1.69
CA ARG A 241 14.04 12.03 2.77
C ARG A 241 15.10 13.11 2.90
N ARG A 242 15.42 13.81 1.80
CA ARG A 242 16.39 14.92 1.77
C ARG A 242 15.75 16.29 1.98
N HIS A 243 14.43 16.35 2.06
CA HIS A 243 13.71 17.61 2.17
C HIS A 243 14.00 18.28 3.53
N PRO A 244 14.21 19.62 3.59
CA PRO A 244 14.50 20.35 4.84
C PRO A 244 13.47 20.11 5.94
N ALA A 245 12.19 19.93 5.59
CA ALA A 245 11.15 19.59 6.58
C ALA A 245 11.49 18.30 7.36
N VAL A 246 12.05 17.30 6.69
CA VAL A 246 12.43 16.02 7.32
C VAL A 246 13.77 16.14 8.04
N VAL A 247 14.78 16.69 7.36
CA VAL A 247 16.18 16.71 7.87
C VAL A 247 16.39 17.73 8.97
N GLU A 248 15.81 18.94 8.83
CA GLU A 248 16.06 20.06 9.74
C GLU A 248 14.97 20.25 10.78
N ARG A 249 13.69 20.08 10.38
CA ARG A 249 12.55 20.29 11.27
C ARG A 249 12.04 19.02 11.94
N GLY A 250 12.55 17.84 11.57
CA GLY A 250 12.18 16.57 12.20
C GLY A 250 10.76 16.11 11.89
N VAL A 251 10.18 16.53 10.77
CA VAL A 251 8.90 15.98 10.28
C VAL A 251 9.05 14.48 10.12
N ARG A 252 8.18 13.72 10.77
CA ARG A 252 8.22 12.26 10.69
C ARG A 252 7.76 11.80 9.30
N LEU A 253 8.57 10.98 8.65
CA LEU A 253 8.30 10.46 7.30
C LEU A 253 8.16 8.94 7.34
N ASN A 254 7.03 8.42 6.86
CA ASN A 254 6.83 7.01 6.53
C ASN A 254 6.87 6.84 5.02
N VAL A 255 7.59 5.84 4.54
CA VAL A 255 7.76 5.59 3.10
C VAL A 255 7.39 4.16 2.77
N GLU A 256 6.52 3.99 1.79
CA GLU A 256 6.35 2.77 1.02
C GLU A 256 6.78 3.05 -0.41
N ALA A 257 7.73 2.25 -0.92
CA ALA A 257 8.33 2.47 -2.23
C ALA A 257 8.46 1.17 -3.04
N ASP A 258 9.36 1.15 -4.01
CA ASP A 258 9.59 0.04 -4.93
C ASP A 258 9.84 -1.28 -4.19
N SER A 259 9.24 -2.37 -4.66
CA SER A 259 9.33 -3.67 -4.01
C SER A 259 9.57 -4.79 -5.01
N LEU A 260 10.57 -5.62 -4.72
CA LEU A 260 10.89 -6.81 -5.52
C LEU A 260 10.38 -8.07 -4.80
N ASN A 261 9.07 -8.14 -4.61
CA ASN A 261 8.40 -9.25 -3.95
C ASN A 261 8.72 -10.59 -4.62
N VAL A 262 8.75 -11.65 -3.81
CA VAL A 262 9.16 -12.97 -4.27
C VAL A 262 8.08 -14.02 -4.04
N ALA A 263 8.00 -15.01 -4.96
CA ALA A 263 7.31 -16.26 -4.75
C ALA A 263 8.32 -17.40 -4.79
N LEU A 264 8.29 -18.27 -3.79
CA LEU A 264 9.22 -19.37 -3.61
C LEU A 264 8.44 -20.68 -3.64
N LEU A 265 8.76 -21.59 -4.57
CA LEU A 265 8.21 -22.93 -4.60
C LEU A 265 9.16 -23.89 -3.87
N GLY A 266 8.67 -24.59 -2.87
CA GLY A 266 9.42 -25.64 -2.17
C GLY A 266 9.57 -26.92 -3.01
N PRO A 267 10.48 -27.83 -2.61
CA PRO A 267 10.69 -29.09 -3.32
C PRO A 267 9.48 -30.03 -3.25
N ASP A 268 8.63 -29.85 -2.25
CA ASP A 268 7.37 -30.59 -2.00
C ASP A 268 6.19 -30.08 -2.84
N GLY A 269 6.35 -28.99 -3.61
CA GLY A 269 5.36 -28.52 -4.57
C GLY A 269 5.39 -29.31 -5.86
N GLU A 270 4.98 -30.58 -5.85
CA GLU A 270 4.97 -31.46 -7.01
C GLU A 270 3.89 -31.05 -8.03
N ALA A 271 4.17 -31.25 -9.33
CA ALA A 271 3.22 -30.96 -10.40
C ALA A 271 1.89 -31.69 -10.17
N GLY A 272 0.77 -30.97 -10.29
CA GLY A 272 -0.58 -31.51 -10.05
C GLY A 272 -0.97 -31.62 -8.57
N SER A 273 -0.12 -31.20 -7.62
CA SER A 273 -0.51 -31.11 -6.20
C SER A 273 -1.31 -29.82 -5.93
N GLU A 274 -2.15 -29.82 -4.89
CA GLU A 274 -2.89 -28.63 -4.45
C GLU A 274 -1.96 -27.45 -4.10
N LEU A 275 -0.78 -27.75 -3.53
CA LEU A 275 0.24 -26.75 -3.21
C LEU A 275 0.80 -26.09 -4.47
N TYR A 276 1.08 -26.90 -5.51
CA TYR A 276 1.55 -26.42 -6.79
C TYR A 276 0.49 -25.56 -7.50
N ASP A 277 -0.76 -26.02 -7.52
CA ASP A 277 -1.87 -25.25 -8.09
C ASP A 277 -2.12 -23.93 -7.37
N LEU A 278 -1.99 -23.90 -6.04
CA LEU A 278 -2.06 -22.69 -5.24
C LEU A 278 -0.95 -21.70 -5.63
N PHE A 279 0.30 -22.20 -5.73
CA PHE A 279 1.45 -21.39 -6.16
C PHE A 279 1.22 -20.77 -7.55
N LEU A 280 0.86 -21.57 -8.56
CA LEU A 280 0.62 -21.06 -9.91
C LEU A 280 -0.52 -20.04 -9.93
N SER A 281 -1.61 -20.31 -9.23
CA SER A 281 -2.79 -19.43 -9.18
C SER A 281 -2.48 -18.10 -8.52
N ASP A 282 -1.69 -18.11 -7.43
CA ASP A 282 -1.29 -16.89 -6.74
C ASP A 282 -0.31 -16.06 -7.59
N VAL A 283 0.66 -16.70 -8.25
CA VAL A 283 1.60 -16.02 -9.17
C VAL A 283 0.84 -15.36 -10.33
N VAL A 284 -0.04 -16.10 -11.01
CA VAL A 284 -0.82 -15.58 -12.13
C VAL A 284 -1.68 -14.40 -11.69
N ARG A 285 -2.40 -14.54 -10.57
CA ARG A 285 -3.21 -13.45 -9.99
C ARG A 285 -2.36 -12.21 -9.68
N ASP A 286 -1.21 -12.38 -9.04
CA ASP A 286 -0.38 -11.24 -8.62
C ASP A 286 0.29 -10.53 -9.80
N VAL A 287 0.63 -11.24 -10.87
CA VAL A 287 1.17 -10.65 -12.11
C VAL A 287 0.10 -9.90 -12.90
N THR A 288 -1.16 -10.35 -12.87
CA THR A 288 -2.23 -9.81 -13.74
C THR A 288 -3.17 -8.85 -13.04
N GLN A 289 -3.39 -9.00 -11.74
CA GLN A 289 -4.28 -8.12 -10.98
C GLN A 289 -3.82 -6.67 -11.08
N LYS A 290 -4.74 -5.75 -11.46
CA LYS A 290 -4.46 -4.33 -11.71
C LYS A 290 -3.34 -4.11 -12.75
N ALA A 291 -3.25 -4.97 -13.75
CA ALA A 291 -2.16 -4.99 -14.75
C ALA A 291 -0.76 -5.04 -14.08
N GLY A 292 -0.63 -5.81 -12.99
CA GLY A 292 0.61 -5.91 -12.22
C GLY A 292 1.01 -4.65 -11.45
N GLN A 293 0.19 -3.60 -11.47
CA GLN A 293 0.45 -2.33 -10.78
C GLN A 293 0.05 -2.39 -9.30
N LYS A 294 0.63 -3.35 -8.59
CA LYS A 294 0.49 -3.55 -7.15
C LYS A 294 1.86 -3.47 -6.48
N CYS A 295 1.93 -2.76 -5.36
CA CYS A 295 3.14 -2.72 -4.53
C CYS A 295 3.54 -4.12 -4.02
N THR A 296 2.57 -5.01 -3.84
CA THR A 296 2.76 -6.39 -3.38
C THR A 296 2.87 -7.42 -4.52
N ALA A 297 2.84 -7.02 -5.80
CA ALA A 297 2.89 -7.95 -6.92
C ALA A 297 4.19 -8.73 -6.96
N ILE A 298 4.11 -10.02 -7.27
CA ILE A 298 5.26 -10.90 -7.40
C ILE A 298 6.08 -10.46 -8.63
N ARG A 299 7.36 -10.13 -8.40
CA ARG A 299 8.33 -9.75 -9.45
C ARG A 299 9.35 -10.84 -9.73
N ARG A 300 9.72 -11.61 -8.70
CA ARG A 300 10.74 -12.64 -8.77
C ARG A 300 10.15 -13.96 -8.31
N ILE A 301 10.31 -15.00 -9.13
CA ILE A 301 9.78 -16.34 -8.87
C ILE A 301 10.96 -17.29 -8.78
N PHE A 302 11.15 -17.96 -7.65
CA PHE A 302 12.21 -18.94 -7.46
C PHE A 302 11.63 -20.35 -7.35
N VAL A 303 12.16 -21.26 -8.17
CA VAL A 303 11.73 -22.66 -8.22
C VAL A 303 12.93 -23.61 -8.18
N PRO A 304 12.78 -24.85 -7.69
CA PRO A 304 13.85 -25.83 -7.79
C PRO A 304 14.35 -25.95 -9.24
N LYS A 305 15.67 -26.08 -9.43
CA LYS A 305 16.29 -26.13 -10.78
C LYS A 305 15.70 -27.24 -11.64
N SER A 306 15.42 -28.39 -11.05
CA SER A 306 14.80 -29.54 -11.73
C SER A 306 13.37 -29.25 -12.23
N ARG A 307 12.69 -28.22 -11.70
CA ARG A 307 11.29 -27.88 -12.01
C ARG A 307 11.15 -26.64 -12.90
N LEU A 308 12.28 -25.98 -13.24
CA LEU A 308 12.26 -24.68 -13.92
C LEU A 308 11.49 -24.70 -15.24
N ASP A 309 11.67 -25.73 -16.07
CA ASP A 309 11.05 -25.81 -17.40
C ASP A 309 9.55 -26.10 -17.29
N ASP A 310 9.15 -27.04 -16.44
CA ASP A 310 7.75 -27.41 -16.23
C ASP A 310 6.96 -26.22 -15.68
N VAL A 311 7.45 -25.57 -14.60
CA VAL A 311 6.79 -24.39 -14.02
C VAL A 311 6.74 -23.23 -15.02
N THR A 312 7.79 -23.04 -15.83
CA THR A 312 7.78 -22.01 -16.88
C THR A 312 6.66 -22.26 -17.88
N THR A 313 6.50 -23.50 -18.35
CA THR A 313 5.44 -23.90 -19.29
C THR A 313 4.06 -23.65 -18.69
N ASP A 314 3.81 -24.16 -17.48
CA ASP A 314 2.51 -24.03 -16.81
C ASP A 314 2.14 -22.58 -16.53
N LEU A 315 3.10 -21.73 -16.15
CA LEU A 315 2.87 -20.29 -15.99
C LEU A 315 2.58 -19.60 -17.32
N CYS A 316 3.31 -19.95 -18.39
CA CYS A 316 3.04 -19.42 -19.74
C CYS A 316 1.63 -19.77 -20.19
N ASP A 317 1.18 -21.00 -20.01
CA ASP A 317 -0.13 -21.48 -20.40
C ASP A 317 -1.25 -20.71 -19.64
N ARG A 318 -1.10 -20.58 -18.33
CA ARG A 318 -2.09 -19.84 -17.50
C ARG A 318 -2.12 -18.34 -17.82
N LEU A 319 -0.96 -17.71 -17.97
CA LEU A 319 -0.86 -16.27 -18.26
C LEU A 319 -1.37 -15.92 -19.66
N SER A 320 -1.11 -16.79 -20.67
CA SER A 320 -1.61 -16.61 -22.05
C SER A 320 -3.14 -16.69 -22.14
N GLY A 321 -3.78 -17.40 -21.22
CA GLY A 321 -5.22 -17.48 -21.11
C GLY A 321 -5.90 -16.21 -20.57
N VAL A 322 -5.13 -15.23 -20.07
CA VAL A 322 -5.69 -13.99 -19.53
C VAL A 322 -6.04 -13.02 -20.65
N ARG A 323 -7.34 -12.79 -20.84
CA ARG A 323 -7.82 -11.82 -21.84
C ARG A 323 -7.54 -10.40 -21.38
N VAL A 324 -6.72 -9.67 -22.13
CA VAL A 324 -6.40 -8.25 -21.90
C VAL A 324 -7.30 -7.38 -22.77
N GLY A 325 -7.82 -6.27 -22.25
CA GLY A 325 -8.67 -5.35 -23.02
C GLY A 325 -9.43 -4.35 -22.17
N ASN A 326 -10.41 -3.67 -22.78
CA ASN A 326 -11.23 -2.71 -22.08
C ASN A 326 -12.02 -3.41 -20.95
N PRO A 327 -11.84 -3.01 -19.68
CA PRO A 327 -12.44 -3.66 -18.51
C PRO A 327 -13.96 -3.52 -18.42
N ARG A 328 -14.59 -2.72 -19.29
CA ARG A 328 -16.04 -2.66 -19.46
C ARG A 328 -16.61 -3.81 -20.29
N LEU A 329 -15.75 -4.55 -20.99
CA LEU A 329 -16.17 -5.69 -21.81
C LEU A 329 -16.19 -6.97 -20.97
N GLU A 330 -17.14 -7.83 -21.25
CA GLU A 330 -17.27 -9.13 -20.59
C GLU A 330 -16.09 -10.05 -20.92
N GLY A 331 -15.65 -10.83 -19.93
CA GLY A 331 -14.56 -11.79 -20.06
C GLY A 331 -13.16 -11.18 -20.08
N VAL A 332 -13.02 -9.87 -19.93
CA VAL A 332 -11.71 -9.24 -19.76
C VAL A 332 -11.18 -9.53 -18.35
N GLY A 333 -10.02 -10.17 -18.28
CA GLY A 333 -9.32 -10.55 -17.04
C GLY A 333 -8.28 -9.54 -16.58
N MET A 334 -7.79 -8.68 -17.49
CA MET A 334 -6.80 -7.63 -17.17
C MET A 334 -7.04 -6.38 -18.00
N GLY A 335 -7.08 -5.23 -17.34
CA GLY A 335 -7.20 -3.91 -17.94
C GLY A 335 -5.86 -3.31 -18.37
N PRO A 336 -5.84 -2.03 -18.79
CA PRO A 336 -4.61 -1.30 -19.13
C PRO A 336 -3.83 -0.88 -17.88
N VAL A 337 -2.57 -0.46 -18.08
CA VAL A 337 -1.84 0.33 -17.07
C VAL A 337 -2.40 1.75 -17.00
N ALA A 338 -2.20 2.43 -15.88
CA ALA A 338 -2.98 3.61 -15.50
C ALA A 338 -2.73 4.88 -16.32
N THR A 339 -1.54 5.04 -16.93
CA THR A 339 -1.18 6.26 -17.67
C THR A 339 -0.22 5.97 -18.81
N GLN A 340 -0.09 6.92 -19.76
CA GLN A 340 0.91 6.85 -20.82
C GLN A 340 2.34 6.71 -20.26
N ALA A 341 2.67 7.48 -19.23
CA ALA A 341 4.00 7.40 -18.61
C ALA A 341 4.28 6.02 -18.00
N GLN A 342 3.25 5.37 -17.43
CA GLN A 342 3.37 4.01 -16.93
C GLN A 342 3.52 3.01 -18.08
N PHE A 343 2.77 3.19 -19.15
CA PHE A 343 2.89 2.34 -20.34
C PHE A 343 4.31 2.37 -20.92
N ASP A 344 4.85 3.57 -21.14
CA ASP A 344 6.20 3.76 -21.66
C ASP A 344 7.26 3.17 -20.72
N ALA A 345 7.13 3.42 -19.41
CA ALA A 345 8.05 2.90 -18.40
C ALA A 345 8.02 1.36 -18.31
N VAL A 346 6.82 0.76 -18.39
CA VAL A 346 6.66 -0.70 -18.34
C VAL A 346 7.25 -1.35 -19.60
N CYS A 347 6.94 -0.83 -20.80
CA CYS A 347 7.50 -1.34 -22.05
C CYS A 347 9.03 -1.26 -22.06
N ALA A 348 9.58 -0.09 -21.74
CA ALA A 348 11.04 0.09 -21.65
C ALA A 348 11.68 -0.80 -20.57
N GLY A 349 11.00 -0.97 -19.45
CA GLY A 349 11.44 -1.81 -18.34
C GLY A 349 11.49 -3.30 -18.71
N ILE A 350 10.49 -3.81 -19.43
CA ILE A 350 10.47 -5.19 -19.93
C ILE A 350 11.66 -5.44 -20.86
N GLU A 351 11.91 -4.55 -21.84
CA GLU A 351 13.06 -4.67 -22.75
C GLU A 351 14.40 -4.64 -21.98
N ARG A 352 14.50 -3.74 -20.99
CA ARG A 352 15.69 -3.64 -20.16
C ARG A 352 15.94 -4.93 -19.36
N LEU A 353 14.90 -5.51 -18.74
CA LEU A 353 15.03 -6.78 -18.01
C LEU A 353 15.32 -7.96 -18.94
N ALA A 354 14.71 -8.00 -20.13
CA ALA A 354 14.96 -9.06 -21.12
C ALA A 354 16.39 -9.05 -21.66
N ALA A 355 17.05 -7.89 -21.65
CA ALA A 355 18.46 -7.74 -22.03
C ALA A 355 19.44 -8.08 -20.89
N ALA A 356 18.97 -8.43 -19.68
CA ALA A 356 19.81 -8.80 -18.56
C ALA A 356 20.52 -10.15 -18.83
N THR A 357 21.68 -10.34 -18.19
CA THR A 357 22.51 -11.55 -18.33
C THR A 357 21.70 -12.82 -18.12
N ALA A 358 21.86 -13.80 -19.02
CA ALA A 358 21.22 -15.11 -18.99
C ALA A 358 19.68 -15.07 -18.88
N THR A 359 19.08 -14.00 -19.38
CA THR A 359 17.64 -13.74 -19.33
C THR A 359 17.05 -13.73 -20.74
N ARG A 360 15.85 -14.28 -20.87
CA ARG A 360 15.07 -14.22 -22.11
C ARG A 360 13.59 -14.07 -21.81
N ARG A 361 12.85 -13.44 -22.70
CA ARG A 361 11.40 -13.44 -22.69
C ARG A 361 10.87 -14.81 -23.12
N VAL A 362 9.97 -15.40 -22.34
CA VAL A 362 9.34 -16.69 -22.66
C VAL A 362 7.84 -16.53 -22.92
N LEU A 363 7.23 -15.44 -22.44
CA LEU A 363 5.85 -15.05 -22.73
C LEU A 363 5.76 -13.52 -22.82
N GLY A 364 4.78 -13.03 -23.57
CA GLY A 364 4.54 -11.60 -23.79
C GLY A 364 5.37 -11.05 -24.94
N GLY A 365 5.07 -9.87 -25.42
CA GLY A 365 5.74 -9.22 -26.53
C GLY A 365 4.80 -8.41 -27.42
N GLU A 366 5.12 -8.22 -28.67
CA GLU A 366 4.76 -7.16 -29.61
C GLU A 366 3.26 -7.01 -30.00
N GLN A 367 2.34 -7.77 -29.46
CA GLN A 367 0.94 -7.66 -29.87
C GLN A 367 0.14 -6.80 -28.88
N PRO A 368 -0.44 -5.67 -29.29
CA PRO A 368 -1.54 -5.08 -28.55
C PRO A 368 -2.70 -6.10 -28.49
N PRO A 369 -3.44 -6.18 -27.37
CA PRO A 369 -4.39 -7.28 -27.10
C PRO A 369 -5.55 -7.40 -28.08
N THR A 370 -5.91 -6.32 -28.77
CA THR A 370 -6.94 -6.34 -29.83
C THR A 370 -6.65 -5.25 -30.87
N ALA A 371 -6.74 -5.60 -32.15
CA ALA A 371 -6.62 -4.63 -33.24
C ALA A 371 -7.75 -3.60 -33.12
N GLY A 372 -7.42 -2.34 -32.73
CA GLY A 372 -8.35 -1.24 -32.57
C GLY A 372 -8.45 -0.65 -31.16
N ASP A 373 -7.93 -1.30 -30.12
CA ASP A 373 -7.87 -0.73 -28.77
C ASP A 373 -6.79 0.36 -28.69
N LYS A 374 -7.19 1.58 -28.28
CA LYS A 374 -6.30 2.76 -28.18
C LYS A 374 -5.66 2.92 -26.80
N GLY A 375 -6.03 2.09 -25.81
CA GLY A 375 -5.61 2.23 -24.42
C GLY A 375 -4.18 1.76 -24.14
N TYR A 376 -3.75 1.91 -22.91
CA TYR A 376 -2.39 1.58 -22.42
C TYR A 376 -2.27 0.09 -22.04
N PHE A 377 -2.55 -0.80 -22.99
CA PHE A 377 -2.57 -2.24 -22.75
C PHE A 377 -1.19 -2.87 -22.89
N VAL A 378 -0.75 -3.60 -21.86
CA VAL A 378 0.47 -4.38 -21.85
C VAL A 378 0.11 -5.83 -21.56
N PRO A 379 0.48 -6.81 -22.41
CA PRO A 379 0.19 -8.22 -22.15
C PRO A 379 0.99 -8.75 -20.96
N PRO A 380 0.49 -9.78 -20.23
CA PRO A 380 1.27 -10.47 -19.23
C PRO A 380 2.59 -10.95 -19.81
N THR A 381 3.69 -10.67 -19.12
CA THR A 381 5.05 -10.96 -19.60
C THR A 381 5.79 -11.82 -18.57
N LEU A 382 6.34 -12.94 -19.03
CA LEU A 382 7.22 -13.79 -18.22
C LEU A 382 8.62 -13.79 -18.80
N LEU A 383 9.59 -13.46 -17.97
CA LEU A 383 11.01 -13.59 -18.27
C LEU A 383 11.55 -14.83 -17.57
N LYS A 384 12.53 -15.51 -18.19
CA LYS A 384 13.25 -16.64 -17.61
C LYS A 384 14.72 -16.31 -17.53
N CYS A 385 15.29 -16.34 -16.33
CA CYS A 385 16.71 -16.14 -16.08
C CYS A 385 17.30 -17.43 -15.52
N VAL A 386 18.33 -17.99 -16.19
CA VAL A 386 18.93 -19.27 -15.79
C VAL A 386 20.17 -19.13 -14.91
N GLU A 387 20.71 -17.93 -14.78
CA GLU A 387 21.86 -17.60 -13.91
C GLU A 387 21.52 -16.45 -12.97
N PRO A 388 20.67 -16.67 -11.94
CA PRO A 388 20.15 -15.58 -11.11
C PRO A 388 21.23 -14.77 -10.37
N ARG A 389 22.36 -15.41 -9.98
CA ARG A 389 23.44 -14.67 -9.30
C ARG A 389 24.10 -13.58 -10.14
N SER A 390 24.21 -13.81 -11.44
CA SER A 390 24.86 -12.86 -12.37
C SER A 390 23.91 -11.80 -12.93
N ALA A 391 22.61 -11.97 -12.73
CA ALA A 391 21.56 -11.10 -13.26
C ALA A 391 21.21 -9.94 -12.29
N GLU A 392 22.19 -9.11 -11.94
CA GLU A 392 22.05 -8.03 -10.95
C GLU A 392 20.82 -7.15 -11.18
N LEU A 393 20.51 -6.83 -12.43
CA LEU A 393 19.41 -5.95 -12.78
C LEU A 393 18.05 -6.49 -12.31
N ILE A 394 17.80 -7.81 -12.39
CA ILE A 394 16.56 -8.44 -11.97
C ILE A 394 16.34 -8.30 -10.45
N HIS A 395 17.42 -8.16 -9.70
CA HIS A 395 17.39 -8.01 -8.26
C HIS A 395 17.36 -6.56 -7.77
N ARG A 396 17.39 -5.58 -8.69
CA ARG A 396 17.46 -4.15 -8.33
C ARG A 396 16.47 -3.25 -9.02
N TYR A 397 15.85 -3.71 -10.11
CA TYR A 397 14.98 -2.88 -10.92
C TYR A 397 13.57 -3.44 -10.95
N GLU A 398 12.62 -2.68 -10.41
CA GLU A 398 11.20 -3.00 -10.47
C GLU A 398 10.59 -2.44 -11.76
N VAL A 399 9.86 -3.30 -12.49
CA VAL A 399 8.95 -2.90 -13.54
C VAL A 399 7.53 -2.95 -12.98
N PHE A 400 6.91 -1.79 -12.79
CA PHE A 400 5.59 -1.67 -12.15
C PHE A 400 4.46 -1.96 -13.15
N GLY A 401 4.40 -3.20 -13.63
CA GLY A 401 3.49 -3.69 -14.66
C GLY A 401 3.30 -5.22 -14.59
N PRO A 402 2.62 -5.81 -15.59
CA PRO A 402 2.29 -7.23 -15.60
C PRO A 402 3.49 -8.10 -16.03
N VAL A 403 4.59 -8.03 -15.28
CA VAL A 403 5.84 -8.74 -15.60
C VAL A 403 6.45 -9.36 -14.36
N ALA A 404 6.94 -10.60 -14.51
CA ALA A 404 7.72 -11.30 -13.50
C ALA A 404 8.87 -12.09 -14.15
N THR A 405 9.90 -12.41 -13.35
CA THR A 405 11.04 -13.23 -13.81
C THR A 405 11.09 -14.53 -13.01
N ILE A 406 11.06 -15.66 -13.72
CA ILE A 406 11.28 -17.00 -13.13
C ILE A 406 12.76 -17.37 -13.16
N MET A 407 13.24 -17.91 -12.05
CA MET A 407 14.65 -18.21 -11.79
C MET A 407 14.81 -19.52 -11.02
N PRO A 408 15.85 -20.32 -11.30
CA PRO A 408 16.13 -21.54 -10.55
C PRO A 408 16.90 -21.23 -9.26
N TYR A 409 16.72 -22.12 -8.26
CA TYR A 409 17.68 -22.34 -7.19
C TYR A 409 18.11 -23.81 -7.18
N PRO A 410 19.32 -24.18 -6.66
CA PRO A 410 19.77 -25.56 -6.61
C PRO A 410 18.82 -26.42 -5.76
N ASP A 411 18.46 -27.60 -6.24
CA ASP A 411 17.51 -28.48 -5.56
C ASP A 411 17.96 -28.80 -4.14
N GLY A 412 17.09 -28.54 -3.17
CA GLY A 412 17.34 -28.78 -1.74
C GLY A 412 18.26 -27.77 -1.05
N ASP A 413 18.82 -26.79 -1.77
CA ASP A 413 19.72 -25.77 -1.19
C ASP A 413 18.92 -24.53 -0.73
N THR A 414 18.40 -24.61 0.50
CA THR A 414 17.64 -23.51 1.11
C THR A 414 18.53 -22.30 1.41
N ASP A 415 19.82 -22.49 1.69
CA ASP A 415 20.76 -21.40 1.99
C ASP A 415 21.02 -20.56 0.74
N GLU A 416 21.24 -21.21 -0.43
CA GLU A 416 21.38 -20.53 -1.69
C GLU A 416 20.09 -19.81 -2.09
N LEU A 417 18.92 -20.43 -1.91
CA LEU A 417 17.63 -19.78 -2.14
C LEU A 417 17.51 -18.47 -1.32
N CYS A 418 17.79 -18.54 -0.02
CA CYS A 418 17.77 -17.35 0.84
C CYS A 418 18.79 -16.30 0.39
N ALA A 419 19.98 -16.70 -0.04
CA ALA A 419 21.00 -15.80 -0.56
C ALA A 419 20.53 -15.07 -1.82
N LEU A 420 19.90 -15.78 -2.78
CA LEU A 420 19.33 -15.20 -4.01
C LEU A 420 18.19 -14.22 -3.70
N VAL A 421 17.31 -14.56 -2.76
CA VAL A 421 16.21 -13.67 -2.33
C VAL A 421 16.75 -12.36 -1.80
N ARG A 422 17.78 -12.41 -0.92
CA ARG A 422 18.41 -11.25 -0.29
C ARG A 422 19.03 -10.26 -1.28
N LEU A 423 19.41 -10.70 -2.49
CA LEU A 423 19.89 -9.79 -3.54
C LEU A 423 18.89 -8.68 -3.89
N GLY A 424 17.60 -8.87 -3.62
CA GLY A 424 16.57 -7.85 -3.81
C GLY A 424 16.61 -6.67 -2.84
N GLY A 425 17.40 -6.73 -1.77
CA GLY A 425 17.64 -5.60 -0.87
C GLY A 425 16.45 -5.11 -0.07
N GLY A 426 15.40 -5.91 0.04
CA GLY A 426 14.16 -5.61 0.77
C GLY A 426 12.91 -5.69 -0.09
N GLY A 427 11.78 -6.01 0.54
CA GLY A 427 10.49 -6.13 -0.13
C GLY A 427 9.32 -6.04 0.85
N LEU A 428 8.13 -5.80 0.32
CA LEU A 428 6.90 -5.76 1.10
C LEU A 428 6.46 -7.17 1.47
N VAL A 429 6.49 -8.10 0.51
CA VAL A 429 5.98 -9.46 0.69
C VAL A 429 6.94 -10.49 0.08
N ALA A 430 7.16 -11.57 0.82
CA ALA A 430 7.64 -12.82 0.27
C ALA A 430 6.60 -13.92 0.50
N SER A 431 6.38 -14.79 -0.49
CA SER A 431 5.50 -15.95 -0.36
C SER A 431 6.30 -17.24 -0.55
N LEU A 432 6.15 -18.16 0.39
CA LEU A 432 6.73 -19.50 0.34
C LEU A 432 5.62 -20.53 0.24
N TYR A 433 5.68 -21.40 -0.75
CA TYR A 433 4.75 -22.49 -0.98
C TYR A 433 5.46 -23.80 -0.67
N SER A 434 5.34 -24.26 0.59
CA SER A 434 5.93 -25.48 1.10
C SER A 434 5.30 -25.88 2.43
N ASP A 435 5.10 -27.15 2.63
CA ASP A 435 4.73 -27.77 3.91
C ASP A 435 5.95 -28.48 4.58
N ASP A 436 7.16 -28.35 4.00
CA ASP A 436 8.39 -28.93 4.54
C ASP A 436 8.79 -28.29 5.88
N ARG A 437 8.83 -29.11 6.92
CA ARG A 437 9.09 -28.68 8.30
C ARG A 437 10.51 -28.18 8.56
N ARG A 438 11.47 -28.45 7.66
CA ARG A 438 12.86 -27.96 7.76
C ARG A 438 13.04 -26.70 6.95
N MET A 439 12.51 -26.67 5.73
CA MET A 439 12.61 -25.53 4.84
C MET A 439 11.88 -24.29 5.38
N VAL A 440 10.64 -24.44 5.84
CA VAL A 440 9.82 -23.29 6.28
C VAL A 440 10.50 -22.47 7.38
N PRO A 441 10.97 -23.03 8.52
CA PRO A 441 11.68 -22.24 9.53
C PRO A 441 12.99 -21.64 9.03
N ALA A 442 13.74 -22.36 8.19
CA ALA A 442 15.01 -21.88 7.63
C ALA A 442 14.79 -20.65 6.71
N VAL A 443 13.78 -20.72 5.83
CA VAL A 443 13.42 -19.57 4.97
C VAL A 443 12.92 -18.41 5.81
N VAL A 444 12.04 -18.61 6.79
CA VAL A 444 11.55 -17.55 7.68
C VAL A 444 12.73 -16.84 8.38
N ALA A 445 13.67 -17.58 8.92
CA ALA A 445 14.86 -17.02 9.56
C ALA A 445 15.79 -16.33 8.54
N GLY A 446 15.95 -16.91 7.34
CA GLY A 446 16.90 -16.48 6.32
C GLY A 446 16.48 -15.21 5.58
N ILE A 447 15.17 -14.99 5.36
CA ILE A 447 14.66 -13.84 4.58
C ILE A 447 13.67 -12.95 5.34
N GLY A 448 13.18 -13.35 6.51
CA GLY A 448 12.24 -12.55 7.31
C GLY A 448 12.71 -11.11 7.56
N PRO A 449 13.98 -10.86 7.94
CA PRO A 449 14.49 -9.49 8.12
C PRO A 449 14.50 -8.62 6.85
N TYR A 450 14.31 -9.22 5.68
CA TYR A 450 14.31 -8.53 4.39
C TYR A 450 12.91 -8.23 3.85
N HIS A 451 11.85 -8.59 4.57
CA HIS A 451 10.48 -8.42 4.10
C HIS A 451 9.57 -7.91 5.22
N GLY A 452 8.62 -7.06 4.86
CA GLY A 452 7.60 -6.61 5.81
C GLY A 452 6.63 -7.71 6.22
N ARG A 453 6.39 -8.67 5.31
CA ARG A 453 5.46 -9.78 5.55
C ARG A 453 5.92 -11.06 4.83
N LEU A 454 5.76 -12.19 5.48
CA LEU A 454 5.91 -13.51 4.88
C LEU A 454 4.54 -14.19 4.80
N PHE A 455 4.18 -14.68 3.60
CA PHE A 455 3.02 -15.54 3.39
C PHE A 455 3.51 -16.99 3.27
N LEU A 456 2.95 -17.88 4.08
CA LEU A 456 3.25 -19.30 4.04
C LEU A 456 2.07 -20.04 3.39
N GLY A 457 2.20 -20.32 2.10
CA GLY A 457 1.25 -21.10 1.31
C GLY A 457 1.35 -22.57 1.66
N SER A 458 0.21 -23.20 1.87
CA SER A 458 0.08 -24.64 2.21
C SER A 458 -1.09 -25.22 1.43
N ALA A 459 -1.01 -26.49 1.06
CA ALA A 459 -2.13 -27.22 0.46
C ALA A 459 -3.43 -27.08 1.28
N ARG A 460 -3.28 -26.97 2.61
CA ARG A 460 -4.41 -26.80 3.55
C ARG A 460 -5.14 -25.46 3.44
N LEU A 461 -4.55 -24.46 2.77
CA LEU A 461 -5.13 -23.15 2.52
C LEU A 461 -5.76 -23.03 1.12
N SER A 462 -5.74 -24.10 0.33
CA SER A 462 -6.32 -24.11 -1.01
C SER A 462 -7.79 -23.66 -0.99
N GLY A 463 -8.14 -22.70 -1.84
CA GLY A 463 -9.49 -22.11 -1.91
C GLY A 463 -9.89 -21.20 -0.73
N GLN A 464 -9.06 -21.02 0.30
CA GLN A 464 -9.37 -20.20 1.49
C GLN A 464 -8.44 -18.99 1.66
N SER A 465 -7.36 -18.93 0.88
CA SER A 465 -6.40 -17.82 0.95
C SER A 465 -6.84 -16.62 0.12
N PRO A 466 -6.77 -15.40 0.66
CA PRO A 466 -6.95 -14.19 -0.14
C PRO A 466 -5.76 -13.91 -1.06
N GLY A 467 -4.67 -14.68 -0.94
CA GLY A 467 -3.41 -14.54 -1.65
C GLY A 467 -2.39 -13.64 -0.95
N PRO A 468 -1.08 -13.81 -1.30
CA PRO A 468 0.04 -13.14 -0.64
C PRO A 468 -0.02 -11.61 -0.80
N GLY A 469 -0.53 -11.13 -1.93
CA GLY A 469 -0.63 -9.70 -2.23
C GLY A 469 -1.73 -8.96 -1.48
N THR A 470 -2.61 -9.64 -0.72
CA THR A 470 -3.69 -8.98 0.01
C THR A 470 -3.18 -8.31 1.27
N VAL A 471 -3.47 -7.03 1.41
CA VAL A 471 -3.16 -6.24 2.60
C VAL A 471 -4.28 -6.41 3.63
N LEU A 472 -3.93 -6.81 4.84
CA LEU A 472 -4.89 -7.00 5.93
C LEU A 472 -4.60 -5.98 7.04
N PRO A 473 -5.63 -5.30 7.59
CA PRO A 473 -5.45 -4.27 8.63
C PRO A 473 -4.74 -4.75 9.89
N GLN A 474 -4.80 -6.04 10.19
CA GLN A 474 -4.15 -6.66 11.35
C GLN A 474 -2.66 -6.95 11.13
N LEU A 475 -2.21 -6.99 9.88
CA LEU A 475 -0.83 -7.28 9.50
C LEU A 475 -0.10 -6.01 9.08
N ASN A 476 1.21 -5.97 9.36
CA ASN A 476 2.06 -4.88 8.90
C ASN A 476 2.03 -4.76 7.38
N HIS A 477 1.90 -3.54 6.88
CA HIS A 477 2.11 -3.17 5.49
C HIS A 477 3.27 -2.18 5.41
N GLY A 478 4.28 -2.54 4.66
CA GLY A 478 5.58 -1.86 4.60
C GLY A 478 6.68 -2.89 4.47
N GLY A 479 7.92 -2.46 4.42
CA GLY A 479 9.05 -3.37 4.31
C GLY A 479 10.40 -2.64 4.34
N PRO A 480 11.48 -3.34 4.67
CA PRO A 480 12.80 -2.76 4.84
C PRO A 480 13.47 -2.42 3.49
N GLY A 481 14.54 -1.66 3.54
CA GLY A 481 15.44 -1.40 2.42
C GLY A 481 14.76 -0.71 1.25
N HIS A 482 14.77 -1.33 0.08
CA HIS A 482 14.16 -0.78 -1.13
C HIS A 482 12.65 -0.53 -0.99
N ALA A 483 11.95 -1.30 -0.16
CA ALA A 483 10.54 -1.10 0.11
C ALA A 483 10.22 0.17 0.92
N GLY A 484 11.21 0.90 1.38
CA GLY A 484 11.04 2.23 1.96
C GLY A 484 11.22 2.29 3.47
N ASP A 485 11.37 1.18 4.18
CA ASP A 485 11.48 1.10 5.64
C ASP A 485 10.28 1.69 6.39
N GLY A 486 9.12 1.66 5.73
CA GLY A 486 7.85 2.13 6.28
C GLY A 486 7.08 1.05 7.00
N HIS A 487 6.23 1.47 7.93
CA HIS A 487 5.30 0.61 8.64
C HIS A 487 3.91 1.24 8.65
N GLU A 488 2.96 0.59 8.00
CA GLU A 488 1.56 0.98 7.97
C GLU A 488 0.68 -0.18 8.45
N LEU A 489 -0.52 0.11 8.92
CA LEU A 489 -1.46 -0.90 9.42
C LEU A 489 -0.89 -1.71 10.61
N GLY A 490 -1.19 -3.01 10.69
CA GLY A 490 -0.73 -3.87 11.79
C GLY A 490 -1.51 -3.69 13.09
N GLY A 491 -2.76 -3.23 13.00
CA GLY A 491 -3.58 -2.91 14.16
C GLY A 491 -2.96 -1.78 15.00
N PRO A 492 -2.72 -2.00 16.30
CA PRO A 492 -2.10 -0.99 17.16
C PRO A 492 -0.69 -0.55 16.73
N ARG A 493 0.07 -1.41 16.02
CA ARG A 493 1.44 -1.08 15.58
C ARG A 493 1.47 0.07 14.58
N GLY A 494 0.48 0.18 13.69
CA GLY A 494 0.37 1.30 12.75
C GLY A 494 0.14 2.65 13.43
N MET A 495 -0.42 2.64 14.66
CA MET A 495 -0.66 3.86 15.43
C MET A 495 0.64 4.52 15.90
N GLU A 496 1.72 3.78 16.09
CA GLU A 496 3.00 4.30 16.58
C GLU A 496 3.55 5.43 15.69
N PHE A 497 3.30 5.38 14.39
CA PHE A 497 3.72 6.43 13.47
C PHE A 497 3.03 7.77 13.74
N TYR A 498 1.77 7.77 14.15
CA TYR A 498 0.94 8.95 14.41
C TYR A 498 0.95 9.39 15.88
N MET A 499 1.65 8.66 16.74
CA MET A 499 1.76 8.93 18.16
C MET A 499 3.22 9.13 18.57
N GLN A 500 3.44 9.71 19.74
CA GLN A 500 4.75 9.91 20.34
C GLN A 500 4.86 9.14 21.65
N ARG A 501 5.87 8.28 21.75
CA ARG A 501 6.21 7.62 23.02
C ARG A 501 6.81 8.64 23.98
N CYS A 502 6.29 8.68 25.21
CA CYS A 502 6.77 9.52 26.28
C CYS A 502 6.97 8.69 27.55
N ALA A 503 8.15 8.75 28.15
CA ALA A 503 8.37 8.18 29.47
C ALA A 503 7.90 9.18 30.54
N ILE A 504 7.08 8.71 31.47
CA ILE A 504 6.58 9.49 32.61
C ILE A 504 7.11 8.83 33.87
N ALA A 505 7.85 9.57 34.69
CA ALA A 505 8.37 9.10 35.97
C ALA A 505 7.98 10.07 37.09
N GLY A 506 7.63 9.53 38.23
CA GLY A 506 7.23 10.34 39.38
C GLY A 506 6.75 9.53 40.58
N TYR A 507 6.03 10.21 41.49
CA TYR A 507 5.42 9.55 42.62
C TYR A 507 4.40 8.51 42.14
N LYS A 508 4.56 7.27 42.59
CA LYS A 508 3.80 6.11 42.08
C LYS A 508 2.28 6.34 42.02
N PRO A 509 1.58 6.79 43.06
CA PRO A 509 0.14 7.04 43.00
C PRO A 509 -0.26 8.09 41.95
N THR A 510 0.60 9.11 41.72
CA THR A 510 0.37 10.13 40.71
C THR A 510 0.48 9.57 39.30
N VAL A 511 1.53 8.78 39.06
CA VAL A 511 1.75 8.16 37.75
C VAL A 511 0.66 7.12 37.43
N GLU A 512 0.33 6.27 38.42
CA GLU A 512 -0.75 5.29 38.29
C GLU A 512 -2.14 5.94 38.10
N GLY A 513 -2.36 7.13 38.66
CA GLY A 513 -3.59 7.90 38.49
C GLY A 513 -3.79 8.44 37.06
N LEU A 514 -2.74 8.50 36.24
CA LEU A 514 -2.82 8.86 34.82
C LEU A 514 -3.21 7.66 33.93
N LEU A 515 -3.08 6.43 34.44
CA LEU A 515 -3.35 5.25 33.64
C LEU A 515 -4.83 5.05 33.39
N PRO A 516 -5.21 4.56 32.19
CA PRO A 516 -6.58 4.13 31.97
C PRO A 516 -6.96 3.06 33.00
N LYS A 517 -8.11 3.20 33.62
CA LYS A 517 -8.63 2.13 34.47
C LYS A 517 -8.87 0.90 33.59
N PRO A 518 -8.48 -0.31 34.05
CA PRO A 518 -8.80 -1.51 33.30
C PRO A 518 -10.31 -1.54 33.02
N ALA A 519 -10.67 -1.93 31.78
CA ALA A 519 -12.06 -2.16 31.44
C ALA A 519 -12.62 -3.23 32.42
N THR A 520 -13.60 -2.84 33.21
CA THR A 520 -14.33 -3.73 34.13
C THR A 520 -15.15 -4.73 33.35
#